data_5aec1a8869436fe7676e5d6deeea3003
#
_entry.id   5aec1a8869436fe7676e5d6deeea3003
#
_cell.length_a   1.000
_cell.length_b   1.000
_cell.length_c   1.000
_cell.angle_alpha   90.00
_cell.angle_beta   90.00
_cell.angle_gamma   90.00
#
_symmetry.space_group_name_H-M   'P 1'
#
loop_
_entity.id
_entity.type
_entity.pdbx_description
1 polymer ?
#
loop_
_entity_poly.entity_id
_entity_poly.type
_entity_poly.pdbx_seq_one_letter_code
_entity_poly.pdbx_strand_id
1 'polypeptide(L)'
;MDLIRVNEAHCRDCYKCLRSCPVKAIRMERAPFSQQLRARVDESRCVLDGRCIAECPQKAKSVRPAYPSVRSLIAVNDDVWVSLAPSFVAAFAHLRPGQVLAGLRKLGFAGIRETAVAAEWVAAAHRKIAEKSQGPVMTSSCPAIVNLIEMYIPEMLPNLAPIVSPMIAHARMLKKEAPCRKVVFIGPCLAKYDEITRPGLTQDVDQVISFVELETWWAEEGIDPSQLEDEYFDGPAPLEAVLFPLDGGLIKTAGLTPDMLSNRTLTVSGLDNCQDFLINLAASEPVPMLVEMMACPGGCINGPLMPADSDDAFARRMRILKYREERPNYRENCPCPAMENSLADDARAEHADYEFLQRTYENRQIISVEPTEEQIKEVLAMTSKYAPEDELNCGACGYNSCKEKAIAVLQGMADPEMCIPYMRTKAESMSNLVFFGTPNGVLVVGSDERILDMNSSAERIFGTSRNHLVGTLASQWIIDSSDLRRVFEDNEEIVRLEKELPELGLIVLVTVVSAKKENVALVIVEDITSQRQRETELQLVRGVTLERAQEVIDKQMAVAQKIAGLLGETTAETKVILTKLMRVMKEEGNTDGAVSGDWRRPTE
;
A
#
# COMPACT_ATOMS: atom_id res chain seq x y z
N MET A 1 1.96 9.50 -17.78
CA MET A 1 0.60 9.81 -17.26
C MET A 1 0.45 9.09 -15.93
N ASP A 2 0.12 9.79 -14.84
CA ASP A 2 -0.15 9.11 -13.55
C ASP A 2 -1.53 8.43 -13.60
N LEU A 3 -1.59 7.26 -14.27
CA LEU A 3 -2.83 6.51 -14.38
C LEU A 3 -3.23 5.88 -13.05
N ILE A 4 -2.26 5.32 -12.32
CA ILE A 4 -2.48 4.72 -11.00
C ILE A 4 -2.01 5.69 -9.92
N ARG A 5 -2.95 6.22 -9.16
CA ARG A 5 -2.68 7.10 -8.03
C ARG A 5 -2.55 6.32 -6.74
N VAL A 6 -1.67 6.80 -5.86
CA VAL A 6 -1.49 6.24 -4.52
C VAL A 6 -1.89 7.29 -3.48
N ASN A 7 -2.86 6.95 -2.63
CA ASN A 7 -3.18 7.74 -1.45
C ASN A 7 -2.17 7.41 -0.35
N GLU A 8 -1.23 8.31 -0.11
CA GLU A 8 -0.14 8.12 0.85
C GLU A 8 -0.64 7.98 2.29
N ALA A 9 -1.73 8.66 2.65
CA ALA A 9 -2.33 8.58 3.98
C ALA A 9 -2.88 7.18 4.30
N HIS A 10 -3.33 6.45 3.29
CA HIS A 10 -3.84 5.08 3.44
C HIS A 10 -2.76 4.01 3.30
N CYS A 11 -1.65 4.29 2.61
CA CYS A 11 -0.57 3.32 2.43
C CYS A 11 0.10 3.00 3.79
N ARG A 12 0.25 1.70 4.10
CA ARG A 12 0.84 1.18 5.35
C ARG A 12 2.10 0.35 5.10
N ASP A 13 2.84 0.57 4.00
CA ASP A 13 4.07 -0.13 3.64
C ASP A 13 4.05 -1.66 3.87
N CYS A 14 2.88 -2.28 3.68
CA CYS A 14 2.68 -3.72 3.89
C CYS A 14 3.26 -4.60 2.76
N TYR A 15 3.82 -4.01 1.72
CA TYR A 15 4.43 -4.65 0.53
C TYR A 15 3.51 -5.61 -0.25
N LYS A 16 2.20 -5.68 0.06
CA LYS A 16 1.27 -6.60 -0.63
C LYS A 16 1.25 -6.34 -2.14
N CYS A 17 1.17 -5.07 -2.57
CA CYS A 17 1.18 -4.69 -3.98
C CYS A 17 2.49 -5.04 -4.69
N LEU A 18 3.64 -5.00 -4.01
CA LEU A 18 4.94 -5.41 -4.56
C LEU A 18 5.02 -6.94 -4.68
N ARG A 19 4.55 -7.68 -3.66
CA ARG A 19 4.49 -9.14 -3.71
C ARG A 19 3.62 -9.64 -4.85
N SER A 20 2.44 -9.03 -5.04
CA SER A 20 1.49 -9.44 -6.07
C SER A 20 1.84 -8.94 -7.48
N CYS A 21 2.83 -8.07 -7.65
CA CYS A 21 3.25 -7.57 -8.96
C CYS A 21 4.27 -8.53 -9.60
N PRO A 22 3.94 -9.22 -10.69
CA PRO A 22 4.86 -10.17 -11.34
C PRO A 22 6.12 -9.49 -11.86
N VAL A 23 5.97 -8.31 -12.44
CA VAL A 23 7.06 -7.54 -13.05
C VAL A 23 7.75 -6.56 -12.08
N LYS A 24 7.38 -6.59 -10.79
CA LYS A 24 7.98 -5.75 -9.73
C LYS A 24 8.02 -4.25 -10.06
N ALA A 25 7.00 -3.73 -10.74
CA ALA A 25 6.87 -2.33 -11.12
C ALA A 25 6.42 -1.41 -9.98
N ILE A 26 6.63 -1.81 -8.73
CA ILE A 26 6.31 -1.00 -7.54
C ILE A 26 7.60 -0.55 -6.89
N ARG A 27 7.84 0.75 -6.90
CA ARG A 27 8.96 1.39 -6.20
C ARG A 27 8.55 1.72 -4.78
N MET A 28 9.45 1.49 -3.83
CA MET A 28 9.26 1.90 -2.44
C MET A 28 10.14 3.10 -2.14
N GLU A 29 9.53 4.24 -1.91
CA GLU A 29 10.20 5.52 -1.66
C GLU A 29 9.92 6.03 -0.25
N ARG A 30 10.88 6.73 0.34
CA ARG A 30 10.66 7.42 1.62
C ARG A 30 9.77 8.64 1.37
N ALA A 31 8.73 8.77 2.17
CA ALA A 31 7.86 9.93 2.08
C ALA A 31 8.63 11.20 2.47
N PRO A 32 8.45 12.33 1.77
CA PRO A 32 9.00 13.61 2.18
C PRO A 32 8.57 13.90 3.63
N PHE A 33 9.49 14.29 4.47
CA PHE A 33 9.23 14.63 5.88
C PHE A 33 8.90 13.44 6.83
N SER A 34 8.95 12.18 6.36
CA SER A 34 8.76 11.01 7.22
C SER A 34 9.75 9.90 6.87
N GLN A 35 10.06 9.05 7.86
CA GLN A 35 10.89 7.86 7.63
C GLN A 35 10.08 6.68 7.03
N GLN A 36 8.78 6.86 6.84
CA GLN A 36 7.91 5.80 6.35
C GLN A 36 8.08 5.61 4.85
N LEU A 37 8.14 4.34 4.44
CA LEU A 37 8.15 3.96 3.04
C LEU A 37 6.74 4.07 2.45
N ARG A 38 6.66 4.45 1.17
CA ARG A 38 5.40 4.52 0.42
C ARG A 38 5.58 3.83 -0.92
N ALA A 39 4.57 3.08 -1.30
CA ALA A 39 4.56 2.40 -2.59
C ALA A 39 4.17 3.37 -3.69
N ARG A 40 4.96 3.44 -4.76
CA ARG A 40 4.62 4.13 -6.01
C ARG A 40 4.68 3.15 -7.17
N VAL A 41 3.86 3.39 -8.17
CA VAL A 41 3.90 2.59 -9.41
C VAL A 41 4.91 3.23 -10.35
N ASP A 42 5.85 2.44 -10.82
CA ASP A 42 6.74 2.86 -11.90
C ASP A 42 6.06 2.55 -13.24
N GLU A 43 5.49 3.58 -13.86
CA GLU A 43 4.76 3.45 -15.12
C GLU A 43 5.64 2.96 -16.27
N SER A 44 6.93 3.24 -16.23
CA SER A 44 7.88 2.78 -17.27
C SER A 44 8.11 1.27 -17.24
N ARG A 45 7.77 0.62 -16.12
CA ARG A 45 7.90 -0.83 -15.89
C ARG A 45 6.55 -1.54 -15.79
N CYS A 46 5.45 -0.79 -15.68
CA CYS A 46 4.15 -1.34 -15.40
C CYS A 46 3.47 -1.90 -16.67
N VAL A 47 3.05 -3.14 -16.63
CA VAL A 47 2.26 -3.78 -17.70
C VAL A 47 0.76 -3.50 -17.59
N LEU A 48 0.33 -2.78 -16.55
CA LEU A 48 -1.04 -2.35 -16.30
C LEU A 48 -2.04 -3.51 -16.09
N ASP A 49 -1.57 -4.59 -15.45
CA ASP A 49 -2.45 -5.71 -15.04
C ASP A 49 -3.47 -5.30 -13.95
N GLY A 50 -3.20 -4.22 -13.21
CA GLY A 50 -4.06 -3.67 -12.18
C GLY A 50 -4.15 -4.49 -10.88
N ARG A 51 -3.39 -5.58 -10.76
CA ARG A 51 -3.40 -6.45 -9.58
C ARG A 51 -3.08 -5.69 -8.29
N CYS A 52 -2.17 -4.71 -8.36
CA CYS A 52 -1.80 -3.89 -7.21
C CYS A 52 -2.95 -3.01 -6.67
N ILE A 53 -3.99 -2.76 -7.48
CA ILE A 53 -5.22 -2.06 -7.06
C ILE A 53 -6.15 -3.05 -6.36
N ALA A 54 -6.45 -4.17 -7.03
CA ALA A 54 -7.36 -5.21 -6.53
C ALA A 54 -6.88 -5.82 -5.20
N GLU A 55 -5.57 -6.08 -5.09
CA GLU A 55 -4.94 -6.73 -3.95
C GLU A 55 -4.64 -5.79 -2.76
N CYS A 56 -4.86 -4.47 -2.90
CA CYS A 56 -4.51 -3.52 -1.84
C CYS A 56 -5.51 -3.57 -0.67
N PRO A 57 -5.14 -4.12 0.51
CA PRO A 57 -6.06 -4.25 1.63
C PRO A 57 -6.43 -2.89 2.24
N GLN A 58 -5.62 -1.88 2.00
CA GLN A 58 -5.83 -0.51 2.49
C GLN A 58 -6.58 0.37 1.48
N LYS A 59 -6.95 -0.18 0.30
CA LYS A 59 -7.55 0.59 -0.81
C LYS A 59 -6.80 1.90 -1.10
N ALA A 60 -5.47 1.87 -0.94
CA ALA A 60 -4.60 3.03 -1.12
C ALA A 60 -4.30 3.35 -2.58
N LYS A 61 -4.72 2.51 -3.52
CA LYS A 61 -4.50 2.70 -4.96
C LYS A 61 -5.83 2.87 -5.68
N SER A 62 -5.87 3.82 -6.60
CA SER A 62 -7.02 4.12 -7.44
C SER A 62 -6.58 4.46 -8.86
N VAL A 63 -7.49 4.37 -9.81
CA VAL A 63 -7.29 4.85 -11.18
C VAL A 63 -7.72 6.30 -11.26
N ARG A 64 -7.02 7.09 -12.07
CA ARG A 64 -7.45 8.46 -12.38
C ARG A 64 -8.78 8.41 -13.12
N PRO A 65 -9.85 9.06 -12.62
CA PRO A 65 -11.15 9.04 -13.27
C PRO A 65 -11.10 9.68 -14.67
N ALA A 66 -11.69 9.01 -15.65
CA ALA A 66 -11.81 9.49 -17.02
C ALA A 66 -13.25 9.92 -17.40
N TYR A 67 -14.27 9.48 -16.62
CA TYR A 67 -15.68 9.83 -16.90
C TYR A 67 -15.96 11.35 -16.93
N PRO A 68 -15.25 12.26 -16.19
CA PRO A 68 -15.48 13.69 -16.35
C PRO A 68 -15.13 14.21 -17.76
N SER A 69 -14.11 13.60 -18.40
CA SER A 69 -13.76 13.91 -19.79
C SER A 69 -14.83 13.37 -20.75
N VAL A 70 -15.41 12.21 -20.48
CA VAL A 70 -16.53 11.65 -21.26
C VAL A 70 -17.78 12.53 -21.15
N ARG A 71 -18.09 13.00 -19.93
CA ARG A 71 -19.18 13.95 -19.68
C ARG A 71 -19.04 15.21 -20.53
N SER A 72 -17.81 15.76 -20.57
CA SER A 72 -17.52 16.92 -21.42
C SER A 72 -17.62 16.59 -22.91
N LEU A 73 -17.22 15.37 -23.31
CA LEU A 73 -17.33 14.90 -24.69
C LEU A 73 -18.78 14.83 -25.15
N ILE A 74 -19.68 14.29 -24.33
CA ILE A 74 -21.13 14.19 -24.60
C ILE A 74 -21.76 15.59 -24.68
N ALA A 75 -21.33 16.54 -23.82
CA ALA A 75 -21.90 17.89 -23.81
C ALA A 75 -21.63 18.69 -25.09
N VAL A 76 -20.59 18.32 -25.85
CA VAL A 76 -20.18 19.06 -27.09
C VAL A 76 -20.34 18.24 -28.38
N ASN A 77 -20.75 16.97 -28.30
CA ASN A 77 -20.95 16.09 -29.46
C ASN A 77 -22.25 15.32 -29.31
N ASP A 78 -23.05 15.32 -30.37
CA ASP A 78 -24.34 14.62 -30.41
C ASP A 78 -24.21 13.13 -30.78
N ASP A 79 -23.10 12.68 -31.38
CA ASP A 79 -22.87 11.31 -31.86
C ASP A 79 -21.74 10.63 -31.04
N VAL A 80 -21.97 10.46 -29.72
CA VAL A 80 -21.07 9.73 -28.83
C VAL A 80 -21.63 8.33 -28.56
N TRP A 81 -20.88 7.31 -28.96
CA TRP A 81 -21.29 5.92 -28.88
C TRP A 81 -20.48 5.13 -27.85
N VAL A 82 -21.15 4.18 -27.22
CA VAL A 82 -20.53 3.22 -26.29
C VAL A 82 -20.15 1.93 -27.01
N SER A 83 -18.91 1.50 -26.82
CA SER A 83 -18.48 0.12 -27.04
C SER A 83 -18.45 -0.57 -25.67
N LEU A 84 -19.48 -1.37 -25.38
CA LEU A 84 -19.64 -2.01 -24.05
C LEU A 84 -19.02 -3.39 -24.04
N ALA A 85 -18.08 -3.64 -23.11
CA ALA A 85 -17.45 -4.94 -22.96
C ALA A 85 -18.47 -6.00 -22.49
N PRO A 86 -18.48 -7.23 -23.06
CA PRO A 86 -19.48 -8.25 -22.74
C PRO A 86 -19.44 -8.74 -21.28
N SER A 87 -18.38 -8.42 -20.54
CA SER A 87 -18.27 -8.66 -19.08
C SER A 87 -19.21 -7.80 -18.23
N PHE A 88 -19.96 -6.85 -18.83
CA PHE A 88 -20.88 -5.98 -18.10
C PHE A 88 -21.98 -6.74 -17.35
N VAL A 89 -22.45 -7.87 -17.88
CA VAL A 89 -23.46 -8.72 -17.22
C VAL A 89 -22.92 -9.42 -15.96
N ALA A 90 -21.61 -9.60 -15.90
CA ALA A 90 -20.94 -10.09 -14.70
C ALA A 90 -20.61 -8.97 -13.71
N ALA A 91 -20.42 -7.74 -14.20
CA ALA A 91 -20.14 -6.57 -13.38
C ALA A 91 -21.39 -6.06 -12.64
N PHE A 92 -22.53 -6.04 -13.31
CA PHE A 92 -23.78 -5.48 -12.78
C PHE A 92 -24.80 -6.59 -12.51
N ALA A 93 -24.44 -7.52 -11.63
CA ALA A 93 -25.20 -8.72 -11.32
C ALA A 93 -26.63 -8.45 -10.79
N HIS A 94 -26.82 -7.32 -10.16
CA HIS A 94 -28.09 -6.87 -9.59
C HIS A 94 -29.02 -6.19 -10.61
N LEU A 95 -28.53 -5.95 -11.84
CA LEU A 95 -29.27 -5.32 -12.91
C LEU A 95 -29.57 -6.31 -14.04
N ARG A 96 -30.69 -6.12 -14.71
CA ARG A 96 -30.92 -6.77 -16.00
C ARG A 96 -30.04 -6.09 -17.09
N PRO A 97 -29.60 -6.83 -18.11
CA PRO A 97 -28.80 -6.24 -19.20
C PRO A 97 -29.41 -4.97 -19.81
N GLY A 98 -30.73 -4.98 -20.07
CA GLY A 98 -31.45 -3.82 -20.60
C GLY A 98 -31.45 -2.59 -19.68
N GLN A 99 -31.43 -2.79 -18.37
CA GLN A 99 -31.34 -1.69 -17.39
C GLN A 99 -29.98 -0.99 -17.42
N VAL A 100 -28.90 -1.74 -17.65
CA VAL A 100 -27.56 -1.15 -17.85
C VAL A 100 -27.55 -0.24 -19.07
N LEU A 101 -28.18 -0.69 -20.16
CA LEU A 101 -28.31 0.09 -21.40
C LEU A 101 -29.15 1.34 -21.17
N ALA A 102 -30.27 1.22 -20.48
CA ALA A 102 -31.12 2.36 -20.11
C ALA A 102 -30.35 3.39 -19.27
N GLY A 103 -29.54 2.94 -18.31
CA GLY A 103 -28.66 3.80 -17.51
C GLY A 103 -27.64 4.56 -18.37
N LEU A 104 -27.07 3.93 -19.39
CA LEU A 104 -26.15 4.57 -20.33
C LEU A 104 -26.88 5.61 -21.22
N ARG A 105 -28.11 5.31 -21.67
CA ARG A 105 -28.93 6.30 -22.39
C ARG A 105 -29.22 7.53 -21.55
N LYS A 106 -29.49 7.35 -20.26
CA LYS A 106 -29.75 8.47 -19.32
C LYS A 106 -28.51 9.37 -19.14
N LEU A 107 -27.31 8.84 -19.31
CA LEU A 107 -26.08 9.63 -19.32
C LEU A 107 -25.88 10.44 -20.61
N GLY A 108 -26.71 10.22 -21.65
CA GLY A 108 -26.68 10.99 -22.89
C GLY A 108 -25.91 10.36 -24.04
N PHE A 109 -25.57 9.07 -23.98
CA PHE A 109 -24.96 8.39 -25.10
C PHE A 109 -25.97 8.19 -26.24
N ALA A 110 -25.54 8.52 -27.48
CA ALA A 110 -26.36 8.45 -28.69
C ALA A 110 -26.58 7.02 -29.15
N GLY A 111 -25.60 6.14 -28.96
CA GLY A 111 -25.69 4.74 -29.35
C GLY A 111 -24.88 3.83 -28.45
N ILE A 112 -25.33 2.59 -28.30
CA ILE A 112 -24.70 1.58 -27.47
C ILE A 112 -24.58 0.28 -28.26
N ARG A 113 -23.35 -0.19 -28.46
CA ARG A 113 -23.08 -1.50 -29.07
C ARG A 113 -22.18 -2.34 -28.20
N GLU A 114 -22.34 -3.64 -28.33
CA GLU A 114 -21.51 -4.61 -27.64
C GLU A 114 -20.18 -4.81 -28.36
N THR A 115 -19.06 -4.71 -27.63
CA THR A 115 -17.72 -4.94 -28.20
C THR A 115 -17.56 -6.34 -28.81
N ALA A 116 -18.37 -7.29 -28.34
CA ALA A 116 -18.41 -8.66 -28.85
C ALA A 116 -18.67 -8.76 -30.34
N VAL A 117 -19.32 -7.76 -30.96
CA VAL A 117 -19.51 -7.68 -32.42
C VAL A 117 -18.17 -7.74 -33.16
N ALA A 118 -17.20 -6.95 -32.74
CA ALA A 118 -15.87 -6.95 -33.34
C ALA A 118 -14.99 -8.11 -32.84
N ALA A 119 -15.31 -8.67 -31.70
CA ALA A 119 -14.58 -9.83 -31.18
C ALA A 119 -14.71 -11.06 -32.07
N GLU A 120 -15.83 -11.23 -32.80
CA GLU A 120 -15.99 -12.29 -33.82
C GLU A 120 -14.94 -12.14 -34.92
N TRP A 121 -14.74 -10.93 -35.44
CA TRP A 121 -13.76 -10.64 -36.49
C TRP A 121 -12.33 -10.86 -35.99
N VAL A 122 -12.04 -10.42 -34.76
CA VAL A 122 -10.73 -10.61 -34.13
C VAL A 122 -10.44 -12.10 -33.94
N ALA A 123 -11.40 -12.90 -33.48
CA ALA A 123 -11.23 -14.34 -33.32
C ALA A 123 -10.98 -15.05 -34.64
N ALA A 124 -11.77 -14.72 -35.69
CA ALA A 124 -11.61 -15.28 -37.03
C ALA A 124 -10.24 -14.94 -37.63
N ALA A 125 -9.77 -13.70 -37.45
CA ALA A 125 -8.45 -13.28 -37.90
C ALA A 125 -7.31 -14.05 -37.19
N HIS A 126 -7.39 -14.24 -35.87
CA HIS A 126 -6.41 -15.04 -35.11
C HIS A 126 -6.35 -16.49 -35.61
N ARG A 127 -7.51 -17.12 -35.82
CA ARG A 127 -7.59 -18.45 -36.41
C ARG A 127 -6.90 -18.52 -37.79
N LYS A 128 -7.20 -17.58 -38.68
CA LYS A 128 -6.63 -17.53 -40.04
C LYS A 128 -5.11 -17.38 -40.05
N ILE A 129 -4.57 -16.59 -39.09
CA ILE A 129 -3.12 -16.44 -38.91
C ILE A 129 -2.53 -17.75 -38.36
N ALA A 130 -3.14 -18.37 -37.36
CA ALA A 130 -2.67 -19.62 -36.77
C ALA A 130 -2.65 -20.78 -37.79
N GLU A 131 -3.65 -20.88 -38.65
CA GLU A 131 -3.72 -21.88 -39.72
C GLU A 131 -2.58 -21.75 -40.75
N LYS A 132 -2.05 -20.55 -40.93
CA LYS A 132 -0.95 -20.27 -41.88
C LYS A 132 0.42 -20.29 -41.23
N SER A 133 0.49 -20.25 -39.91
CA SER A 133 1.75 -20.19 -39.14
C SER A 133 2.39 -21.57 -39.02
N GLN A 134 3.70 -21.61 -39.10
CA GLN A 134 4.52 -22.81 -38.81
C GLN A 134 4.95 -22.90 -37.33
N GLY A 135 4.75 -21.85 -36.56
CA GLY A 135 5.08 -21.76 -35.15
C GLY A 135 3.89 -21.34 -34.28
N PRO A 136 4.08 -21.17 -32.99
CA PRO A 136 3.02 -20.74 -32.08
C PRO A 136 2.58 -19.30 -32.41
N VAL A 137 1.27 -19.06 -32.35
CA VAL A 137 0.66 -17.75 -32.50
C VAL A 137 -0.02 -17.38 -31.17
N MET A 138 0.45 -16.32 -30.56
CA MET A 138 -0.14 -15.79 -29.33
C MET A 138 -1.19 -14.74 -29.64
N THR A 139 -2.30 -14.78 -28.91
CA THR A 139 -3.37 -13.80 -29.11
C THR A 139 -2.98 -12.42 -28.55
N SER A 140 -3.40 -11.38 -29.26
CA SER A 140 -3.09 -9.97 -28.95
C SER A 140 -4.26 -9.18 -28.33
N SER A 141 -5.34 -9.87 -27.98
CA SER A 141 -6.56 -9.24 -27.47
C SER A 141 -6.41 -8.62 -26.09
N CYS A 142 -5.44 -9.09 -25.29
CA CYS A 142 -5.15 -8.58 -23.93
C CYS A 142 -3.98 -7.58 -23.96
N PRO A 143 -4.20 -6.26 -23.79
CA PRO A 143 -3.11 -5.29 -23.87
C PRO A 143 -2.08 -5.41 -22.74
N ALA A 144 -2.43 -5.97 -21.58
CA ALA A 144 -1.45 -6.24 -20.53
C ALA A 144 -0.45 -7.35 -20.93
N ILE A 145 -0.90 -8.37 -21.69
CA ILE A 145 -0.01 -9.39 -22.27
C ILE A 145 0.86 -8.78 -23.38
N VAL A 146 0.28 -7.92 -24.22
CA VAL A 146 1.06 -7.17 -25.22
C VAL A 146 2.15 -6.36 -24.55
N ASN A 147 1.83 -5.63 -23.48
CA ASN A 147 2.82 -4.88 -22.69
C ASN A 147 3.89 -5.78 -22.09
N LEU A 148 3.53 -6.96 -21.56
CA LEU A 148 4.47 -7.94 -21.03
C LEU A 148 5.48 -8.38 -22.09
N ILE A 149 5.00 -8.70 -23.29
CA ILE A 149 5.85 -9.16 -24.40
C ILE A 149 6.76 -8.00 -24.88
N GLU A 150 6.17 -6.82 -25.17
CA GLU A 150 6.94 -5.67 -25.66
C GLU A 150 8.05 -5.21 -24.67
N MET A 151 7.80 -5.32 -23.37
CA MET A 151 8.68 -4.74 -22.34
C MET A 151 9.65 -5.75 -21.72
N TYR A 152 9.26 -7.02 -21.63
CA TYR A 152 10.02 -8.02 -20.87
C TYR A 152 10.46 -9.23 -21.68
N ILE A 153 9.77 -9.57 -22.78
CA ILE A 153 10.05 -10.78 -23.57
C ILE A 153 9.95 -10.45 -25.07
N PRO A 154 10.69 -9.43 -25.56
CA PRO A 154 10.54 -8.92 -26.93
C PRO A 154 10.94 -9.95 -28.01
N GLU A 155 11.69 -10.98 -27.67
CA GLU A 155 12.00 -12.12 -28.56
C GLU A 155 10.74 -12.87 -29.02
N MET A 156 9.63 -12.75 -28.28
CA MET A 156 8.35 -13.37 -28.62
C MET A 156 7.45 -12.47 -29.49
N LEU A 157 7.86 -11.25 -29.81
CA LEU A 157 7.09 -10.34 -30.68
C LEU A 157 6.72 -10.95 -32.06
N PRO A 158 7.61 -11.72 -32.72
CA PRO A 158 7.26 -12.36 -34.00
C PRO A 158 6.11 -13.38 -33.91
N ASN A 159 5.86 -13.90 -32.70
CA ASN A 159 4.82 -14.88 -32.45
C ASN A 159 3.49 -14.24 -32.00
N LEU A 160 3.47 -12.93 -31.72
CA LEU A 160 2.28 -12.20 -31.35
C LEU A 160 1.46 -11.88 -32.61
N ALA A 161 0.19 -12.25 -32.64
CA ALA A 161 -0.69 -11.99 -33.78
C ALA A 161 -0.77 -10.47 -34.05
N PRO A 162 -0.47 -10.01 -35.30
CA PRO A 162 -0.47 -8.58 -35.63
C PRO A 162 -1.90 -8.04 -35.80
N ILE A 163 -2.74 -8.23 -34.76
CA ILE A 163 -4.16 -7.91 -34.72
C ILE A 163 -4.45 -6.98 -33.55
N VAL A 164 -5.28 -5.97 -33.79
CA VAL A 164 -5.80 -5.08 -32.73
C VAL A 164 -6.74 -5.83 -31.80
N SER A 165 -6.92 -5.27 -30.60
CA SER A 165 -7.91 -5.82 -29.66
C SER A 165 -9.35 -5.60 -30.14
N PRO A 166 -10.35 -6.36 -29.61
CA PRO A 166 -11.76 -6.14 -29.93
C PRO A 166 -12.24 -4.70 -29.69
N MET A 167 -11.71 -4.00 -28.68
CA MET A 167 -12.03 -2.60 -28.42
C MET A 167 -11.67 -1.69 -29.61
N ILE A 168 -10.44 -1.81 -30.08
CA ILE A 168 -9.94 -1.01 -31.22
C ILE A 168 -10.66 -1.40 -32.51
N ALA A 169 -10.83 -2.71 -32.76
CA ALA A 169 -11.56 -3.22 -33.93
C ALA A 169 -12.98 -2.65 -33.95
N HIS A 170 -13.69 -2.68 -32.83
CA HIS A 170 -15.06 -2.18 -32.75
C HIS A 170 -15.14 -0.68 -32.98
N ALA A 171 -14.21 0.09 -32.42
CA ALA A 171 -14.17 1.52 -32.66
C ALA A 171 -13.92 1.86 -34.14
N ARG A 172 -13.00 1.13 -34.81
CA ARG A 172 -12.78 1.28 -36.27
C ARG A 172 -14.03 0.95 -37.09
N MET A 173 -14.78 -0.10 -36.69
CA MET A 173 -16.07 -0.42 -37.33
C MET A 173 -17.08 0.71 -37.17
N LEU A 174 -17.26 1.23 -35.92
CA LEU A 174 -18.19 2.32 -35.65
C LEU A 174 -17.81 3.61 -36.39
N LYS A 175 -16.52 3.96 -36.48
CA LYS A 175 -16.03 5.14 -37.20
C LYS A 175 -16.05 4.95 -38.73
N LYS A 176 -15.99 3.70 -39.23
CA LYS A 176 -16.21 3.40 -40.68
C LYS A 176 -17.64 3.71 -41.08
N GLU A 177 -18.63 3.47 -40.21
CA GLU A 177 -20.03 3.83 -40.45
C GLU A 177 -20.26 5.35 -40.40
N ALA A 178 -19.62 6.06 -39.45
CA ALA A 178 -19.70 7.51 -39.29
C ALA A 178 -18.34 8.06 -38.85
N PRO A 179 -17.54 8.65 -39.76
CA PRO A 179 -16.15 9.05 -39.46
C PRO A 179 -15.99 10.09 -38.33
N CYS A 180 -17.01 10.91 -38.07
CA CYS A 180 -17.00 11.92 -37.02
C CYS A 180 -17.45 11.38 -35.65
N ARG A 181 -17.96 10.12 -35.62
CA ARG A 181 -18.46 9.46 -34.41
C ARG A 181 -17.40 9.41 -33.33
N LYS A 182 -17.80 9.74 -32.10
CA LYS A 182 -16.98 9.58 -30.91
C LYS A 182 -17.25 8.24 -30.25
N VAL A 183 -16.21 7.52 -29.88
CA VAL A 183 -16.34 6.17 -29.34
C VAL A 183 -15.74 6.12 -27.93
N VAL A 184 -16.56 5.72 -26.97
CA VAL A 184 -16.16 5.49 -25.58
C VAL A 184 -16.22 4.00 -25.28
N PHE A 185 -15.12 3.43 -24.83
CA PHE A 185 -15.11 2.04 -24.39
C PHE A 185 -15.42 1.95 -22.89
N ILE A 186 -16.28 1.01 -22.50
CA ILE A 186 -16.61 0.74 -21.10
C ILE A 186 -16.29 -0.72 -20.78
N GLY A 187 -15.40 -0.95 -19.78
CA GLY A 187 -15.00 -2.31 -19.42
C GLY A 187 -14.10 -2.42 -18.19
N PRO A 188 -13.70 -3.64 -17.77
CA PRO A 188 -13.03 -3.90 -16.50
C PRO A 188 -11.51 -3.76 -16.54
N CYS A 189 -10.91 -3.31 -17.62
CA CYS A 189 -9.49 -3.47 -17.89
C CYS A 189 -8.70 -2.17 -17.77
N LEU A 190 -7.68 -2.16 -16.90
CA LEU A 190 -6.80 -1.01 -16.73
C LEU A 190 -5.91 -0.76 -17.95
N ALA A 191 -5.36 -1.82 -18.57
CA ALA A 191 -4.47 -1.68 -19.71
C ALA A 191 -5.15 -1.08 -20.96
N LYS A 192 -6.48 -1.04 -21.01
CA LYS A 192 -7.23 -0.39 -22.09
C LYS A 192 -7.06 1.13 -22.11
N TYR A 193 -6.80 1.75 -20.96
CA TYR A 193 -6.51 3.19 -20.88
C TYR A 193 -5.18 3.55 -21.54
N ASP A 194 -4.19 2.66 -21.48
CA ASP A 194 -2.92 2.84 -22.17
C ASP A 194 -3.02 2.49 -23.65
N GLU A 195 -3.78 1.45 -24.01
CA GLU A 195 -3.91 0.98 -25.38
C GLU A 195 -4.36 2.09 -26.33
N ILE A 196 -5.27 2.97 -25.92
CA ILE A 196 -5.76 4.09 -26.74
C ILE A 196 -4.73 5.18 -26.98
N THR A 197 -3.64 5.20 -26.22
CA THR A 197 -2.56 6.19 -26.34
C THR A 197 -1.41 5.70 -27.24
N ARG A 198 -1.48 4.45 -27.70
CA ARG A 198 -0.42 3.81 -28.48
C ARG A 198 -0.33 4.39 -29.89
N PRO A 199 0.88 4.48 -30.47
CA PRO A 199 1.06 4.90 -31.84
C PRO A 199 0.19 4.10 -32.81
N GLY A 200 -0.50 4.77 -33.72
CA GLY A 200 -1.41 4.18 -34.69
C GLY A 200 -2.79 3.78 -34.15
N LEU A 201 -3.07 3.97 -32.84
CA LEU A 201 -4.37 3.65 -32.22
C LEU A 201 -5.06 4.89 -31.60
N THR A 202 -4.39 6.03 -31.55
CA THR A 202 -4.84 7.25 -30.84
C THR A 202 -6.11 7.88 -31.40
N GLN A 203 -6.50 7.53 -32.63
CA GLN A 203 -7.70 8.06 -33.29
C GLN A 203 -8.88 7.07 -33.25
N ASP A 204 -8.66 5.83 -32.79
CA ASP A 204 -9.68 4.79 -32.84
C ASP A 204 -10.73 4.96 -31.73
N VAL A 205 -10.31 5.06 -30.48
CA VAL A 205 -11.17 5.23 -29.31
C VAL A 205 -10.89 6.58 -28.65
N ASP A 206 -11.93 7.35 -28.37
CA ASP A 206 -11.79 8.70 -27.84
C ASP A 206 -11.57 8.68 -26.33
N GLN A 207 -12.23 7.76 -25.58
CA GLN A 207 -12.05 7.59 -24.13
C GLN A 207 -12.30 6.15 -23.69
N VAL A 208 -11.74 5.80 -22.54
CA VAL A 208 -11.99 4.54 -21.82
C VAL A 208 -12.47 4.88 -20.41
N ILE A 209 -13.53 4.25 -19.95
CA ILE A 209 -13.95 4.26 -18.54
C ILE A 209 -14.17 2.84 -18.03
N SER A 210 -14.01 2.67 -16.73
CA SER A 210 -14.24 1.38 -16.07
C SER A 210 -15.69 1.21 -15.62
N PHE A 211 -16.07 -0.03 -15.28
CA PHE A 211 -17.37 -0.30 -14.65
C PHE A 211 -17.51 0.37 -13.29
N VAL A 212 -16.43 0.46 -12.52
CA VAL A 212 -16.40 1.20 -11.23
C VAL A 212 -16.66 2.69 -11.43
N GLU A 213 -16.08 3.27 -12.48
CA GLU A 213 -16.35 4.68 -12.82
C GLU A 213 -17.79 4.89 -13.29
N LEU A 214 -18.35 3.93 -14.02
CA LEU A 214 -19.74 4.00 -14.47
C LEU A 214 -20.72 3.99 -13.29
N GLU A 215 -20.51 3.14 -12.27
CA GLU A 215 -21.30 3.16 -11.03
C GLU A 215 -21.19 4.50 -10.31
N THR A 216 -19.97 5.03 -10.20
CA THR A 216 -19.72 6.34 -9.58
C THR A 216 -20.46 7.44 -10.32
N TRP A 217 -20.42 7.43 -11.65
CA TRP A 217 -21.07 8.43 -12.48
C TRP A 217 -22.60 8.35 -12.38
N TRP A 218 -23.20 7.13 -12.41
CA TRP A 218 -24.63 6.99 -12.15
C TRP A 218 -25.03 7.55 -10.80
N ALA A 219 -24.26 7.28 -9.76
CA ALA A 219 -24.55 7.79 -8.41
C ALA A 219 -24.45 9.32 -8.33
N GLU A 220 -23.47 9.95 -8.99
CA GLU A 220 -23.33 11.41 -9.05
C GLU A 220 -24.49 12.09 -9.79
N GLU A 221 -25.01 11.47 -10.86
CA GLU A 221 -26.16 11.98 -11.63
C GLU A 221 -27.52 11.63 -10.99
N GLY A 222 -27.52 10.87 -9.87
CA GLY A 222 -28.75 10.39 -9.25
C GLY A 222 -29.55 9.40 -10.09
N ILE A 223 -28.87 8.66 -10.99
CA ILE A 223 -29.46 7.64 -11.85
C ILE A 223 -29.42 6.30 -11.10
N ASP A 224 -30.59 5.70 -10.88
CA ASP A 224 -30.72 4.32 -10.40
C ASP A 224 -31.18 3.42 -11.56
N PRO A 225 -30.24 2.68 -12.22
CA PRO A 225 -30.60 1.84 -13.35
C PRO A 225 -31.64 0.76 -12.99
N SER A 226 -31.72 0.32 -11.73
CA SER A 226 -32.67 -0.71 -11.29
C SER A 226 -34.14 -0.31 -11.49
N GLN A 227 -34.42 0.99 -11.52
CA GLN A 227 -35.74 1.58 -11.69
C GLN A 227 -36.10 1.85 -13.16
N LEU A 228 -35.16 1.62 -14.09
CA LEU A 228 -35.37 1.90 -15.49
C LEU A 228 -35.96 0.70 -16.23
N GLU A 229 -36.73 0.98 -17.28
CA GLU A 229 -37.20 -0.04 -18.23
C GLU A 229 -36.03 -0.55 -19.07
N ASP A 230 -36.16 -1.76 -19.59
CA ASP A 230 -35.11 -2.40 -20.40
C ASP A 230 -34.98 -1.72 -21.78
N GLU A 231 -33.73 -1.41 -22.14
CA GLU A 231 -33.32 -0.90 -23.43
C GLU A 231 -32.56 -1.97 -24.24
N TYR A 232 -32.33 -1.72 -25.51
CA TYR A 232 -31.66 -2.65 -26.42
C TYR A 232 -30.38 -2.03 -27.01
N PHE A 233 -29.48 -2.90 -27.48
CA PHE A 233 -28.32 -2.47 -28.26
C PHE A 233 -28.72 -1.92 -29.62
N ASP A 234 -27.95 -0.96 -30.15
CA ASP A 234 -28.14 -0.35 -31.47
C ASP A 234 -27.43 -1.14 -32.58
N GLY A 235 -27.49 -2.44 -32.57
CA GLY A 235 -26.79 -3.22 -33.56
C GLY A 235 -26.91 -4.73 -33.39
N PRO A 236 -26.12 -5.48 -34.14
CA PRO A 236 -26.20 -6.94 -34.14
C PRO A 236 -25.83 -7.50 -32.76
N ALA A 237 -26.43 -8.63 -32.45
CA ALA A 237 -26.21 -9.35 -31.20
C ALA A 237 -25.40 -10.63 -31.47
N PRO A 238 -24.06 -10.61 -31.32
CA PRO A 238 -23.23 -11.79 -31.54
C PRO A 238 -23.57 -12.88 -30.53
N LEU A 239 -23.40 -14.15 -30.93
CA LEU A 239 -23.77 -15.28 -30.08
C LEU A 239 -22.59 -15.81 -29.27
N GLU A 240 -21.53 -16.24 -29.96
CA GLU A 240 -20.38 -16.89 -29.32
C GLU A 240 -19.38 -15.87 -28.70
N ALA A 241 -19.24 -14.69 -29.29
CA ALA A 241 -18.27 -13.71 -28.87
C ALA A 241 -18.59 -13.06 -27.52
N VAL A 242 -19.78 -13.25 -26.96
CA VAL A 242 -20.10 -12.88 -25.58
C VAL A 242 -19.26 -13.69 -24.56
N LEU A 243 -18.70 -14.82 -24.99
CA LEU A 243 -17.78 -15.65 -24.17
C LEU A 243 -16.35 -15.08 -24.10
N PHE A 244 -16.02 -14.07 -24.88
CA PHE A 244 -14.68 -13.50 -24.98
C PHE A 244 -14.07 -13.07 -23.64
N PRO A 245 -14.84 -12.63 -22.62
CA PRO A 245 -14.28 -12.30 -21.32
C PRO A 245 -13.90 -13.51 -20.46
N LEU A 246 -14.17 -14.73 -20.91
CA LEU A 246 -13.78 -15.98 -20.25
C LEU A 246 -12.50 -16.55 -20.86
N ASP A 247 -11.74 -17.29 -20.08
CA ASP A 247 -10.62 -18.09 -20.59
C ASP A 247 -11.13 -19.18 -21.58
N GLY A 248 -10.48 -19.28 -22.72
CA GLY A 248 -10.93 -20.09 -23.87
C GLY A 248 -12.00 -19.43 -24.73
N GLY A 249 -12.44 -18.22 -24.39
CA GLY A 249 -13.53 -17.53 -25.09
C GLY A 249 -13.18 -17.11 -26.50
N LEU A 250 -11.97 -16.63 -26.76
CA LEU A 250 -11.49 -16.33 -28.12
C LEU A 250 -11.41 -17.60 -28.97
N ILE A 251 -10.81 -18.66 -28.46
CA ILE A 251 -10.67 -19.96 -29.14
C ILE A 251 -12.06 -20.49 -29.49
N LYS A 252 -13.00 -20.45 -28.56
CA LYS A 252 -14.38 -20.88 -28.80
C LYS A 252 -15.07 -20.03 -29.86
N THR A 253 -14.93 -18.72 -29.81
CA THR A 253 -15.48 -17.78 -30.81
C THR A 253 -14.87 -18.02 -32.20
N ALA A 254 -13.60 -18.39 -32.27
CA ALA A 254 -12.93 -18.78 -33.51
C ALA A 254 -13.45 -20.11 -34.10
N GLY A 255 -14.38 -20.79 -33.43
CA GLY A 255 -14.90 -22.09 -33.84
C GLY A 255 -13.92 -23.24 -33.59
N LEU A 256 -12.95 -23.04 -32.71
CA LEU A 256 -11.99 -24.04 -32.27
C LEU A 256 -12.38 -24.59 -30.90
N THR A 257 -11.87 -25.77 -30.56
CA THR A 257 -12.13 -26.37 -29.25
C THR A 257 -10.95 -26.03 -28.31
N PRO A 258 -11.19 -25.36 -27.17
CA PRO A 258 -10.16 -25.16 -26.16
C PRO A 258 -9.93 -26.50 -25.43
N ASP A 259 -9.03 -27.30 -25.96
CA ASP A 259 -8.71 -28.63 -25.44
C ASP A 259 -7.26 -28.66 -24.99
N MET A 260 -7.05 -28.78 -23.69
CA MET A 260 -5.70 -28.90 -23.08
C MET A 260 -4.95 -30.18 -23.52
N LEU A 261 -5.67 -31.16 -24.06
CA LEU A 261 -5.07 -32.37 -24.59
C LEU A 261 -4.76 -32.27 -26.10
N SER A 262 -5.15 -31.14 -26.73
CA SER A 262 -4.84 -30.83 -28.12
C SER A 262 -3.53 -30.04 -28.16
N ASN A 263 -2.63 -30.43 -29.05
CA ASN A 263 -1.42 -29.66 -29.34
C ASN A 263 -1.64 -28.47 -30.29
N ARG A 264 -2.90 -28.13 -30.63
CA ARG A 264 -3.24 -27.06 -31.59
C ARG A 264 -3.76 -25.79 -30.92
N THR A 265 -4.36 -25.90 -29.77
CA THR A 265 -4.89 -24.76 -29.01
C THR A 265 -4.53 -24.85 -27.53
N LEU A 266 -4.19 -23.72 -26.94
CA LEU A 266 -3.88 -23.62 -25.51
C LEU A 266 -4.45 -22.32 -24.95
N THR A 267 -4.97 -22.38 -23.73
CA THR A 267 -5.39 -21.18 -22.98
C THR A 267 -4.51 -21.03 -21.76
N VAL A 268 -3.90 -19.85 -21.58
CA VAL A 268 -3.10 -19.48 -20.42
C VAL A 268 -3.68 -18.22 -19.81
N SER A 269 -4.10 -18.29 -18.55
CA SER A 269 -4.64 -17.14 -17.82
C SER A 269 -3.90 -16.89 -16.51
N GLY A 270 -3.80 -15.60 -16.14
CA GLY A 270 -2.95 -15.13 -15.04
C GLY A 270 -1.57 -14.69 -15.54
N LEU A 271 -1.16 -13.46 -15.15
CA LEU A 271 0.06 -12.87 -15.69
C LEU A 271 1.32 -13.67 -15.34
N ASP A 272 1.39 -14.25 -14.12
CA ASP A 272 2.51 -15.11 -13.71
C ASP A 272 2.62 -16.34 -14.62
N ASN A 273 1.49 -17.04 -14.82
CA ASN A 273 1.43 -18.22 -15.69
C ASN A 273 1.80 -17.87 -17.14
N CYS A 274 1.34 -16.71 -17.63
CA CYS A 274 1.67 -16.24 -18.97
C CYS A 274 3.17 -15.94 -19.10
N GLN A 275 3.77 -15.30 -18.11
CA GLN A 275 5.21 -15.02 -18.09
C GLN A 275 6.03 -16.32 -18.09
N ASP A 276 5.70 -17.24 -17.20
CA ASP A 276 6.38 -18.55 -17.12
C ASP A 276 6.25 -19.33 -18.41
N PHE A 277 5.05 -19.34 -19.00
CA PHE A 277 4.81 -19.99 -20.29
C PHE A 277 5.67 -19.38 -21.41
N LEU A 278 5.71 -18.06 -21.53
CA LEU A 278 6.48 -17.37 -22.57
C LEU A 278 7.98 -17.62 -22.44
N ILE A 279 8.53 -17.58 -21.23
CA ILE A 279 9.95 -17.86 -20.96
C ILE A 279 10.29 -19.30 -21.37
N ASN A 280 9.44 -20.27 -21.00
CA ASN A 280 9.65 -21.66 -21.36
C ASN A 280 9.47 -21.92 -22.86
N LEU A 281 8.50 -21.25 -23.50
CA LEU A 281 8.26 -21.37 -24.94
C LEU A 281 9.43 -20.84 -25.75
N ALA A 282 10.04 -19.73 -25.33
CA ALA A 282 11.22 -19.16 -25.98
C ALA A 282 12.44 -20.12 -25.96
N ALA A 283 12.49 -21.02 -24.97
CA ALA A 283 13.54 -22.04 -24.83
C ALA A 283 13.20 -23.38 -25.50
N SER A 284 12.00 -23.55 -26.08
CA SER A 284 11.48 -24.82 -26.61
C SER A 284 11.49 -24.86 -28.14
N GLU A 285 11.38 -26.06 -28.72
CA GLU A 285 11.13 -26.19 -30.15
C GLU A 285 9.73 -25.66 -30.52
N PRO A 286 9.59 -24.87 -31.58
CA PRO A 286 8.33 -24.25 -31.95
C PRO A 286 7.32 -25.30 -32.43
N VAL A 287 6.12 -25.31 -31.85
CA VAL A 287 5.01 -26.17 -32.26
C VAL A 287 3.88 -25.26 -32.78
N PRO A 288 3.31 -25.53 -33.98
CA PRO A 288 2.18 -24.74 -34.50
C PRO A 288 0.97 -24.85 -33.58
N MET A 289 0.60 -23.79 -32.90
CA MET A 289 -0.57 -23.72 -32.04
C MET A 289 -1.11 -22.30 -31.93
N LEU A 290 -2.38 -22.16 -31.61
CA LEU A 290 -2.98 -20.89 -31.17
C LEU A 290 -3.01 -20.84 -29.64
N VAL A 291 -2.33 -19.85 -29.06
CA VAL A 291 -2.26 -19.67 -27.61
C VAL A 291 -3.09 -18.45 -27.21
N GLU A 292 -4.21 -18.68 -26.55
CA GLU A 292 -4.99 -17.60 -25.94
C GLU A 292 -4.38 -17.21 -24.60
N MET A 293 -4.01 -15.92 -24.46
CA MET A 293 -3.34 -15.42 -23.28
C MET A 293 -4.12 -14.27 -22.65
N MET A 294 -4.35 -14.36 -21.34
CA MET A 294 -5.03 -13.33 -20.57
C MET A 294 -4.32 -13.05 -19.25
N ALA A 295 -4.09 -11.76 -18.95
CA ALA A 295 -3.43 -11.35 -17.72
C ALA A 295 -4.26 -11.60 -16.45
N CYS A 296 -5.58 -11.54 -16.56
CA CYS A 296 -6.48 -11.79 -15.42
C CYS A 296 -6.79 -13.29 -15.30
N PRO A 297 -6.58 -13.92 -14.11
CA PRO A 297 -6.94 -15.33 -13.93
C PRO A 297 -8.43 -15.59 -14.19
N GLY A 298 -8.76 -16.57 -15.04
CA GLY A 298 -10.14 -16.90 -15.39
C GLY A 298 -10.80 -15.92 -16.37
N GLY A 299 -10.04 -14.94 -16.90
CA GLY A 299 -10.50 -14.00 -17.92
C GLY A 299 -10.87 -12.60 -17.42
N CYS A 300 -11.36 -11.76 -18.34
CA CYS A 300 -11.68 -10.35 -18.08
C CYS A 300 -12.80 -10.15 -17.05
N ILE A 301 -13.62 -11.16 -16.78
CA ILE A 301 -14.63 -11.13 -15.70
C ILE A 301 -14.01 -10.91 -14.31
N ASN A 302 -12.72 -11.16 -14.16
CA ASN A 302 -11.94 -10.93 -12.94
C ASN A 302 -10.96 -9.77 -13.13
N GLY A 303 -11.28 -8.85 -14.05
CA GLY A 303 -10.47 -7.65 -14.29
C GLY A 303 -10.37 -6.74 -13.04
N PRO A 304 -9.29 -5.96 -12.93
CA PRO A 304 -9.00 -5.17 -11.71
C PRO A 304 -10.01 -4.03 -11.46
N LEU A 305 -10.82 -3.67 -12.45
CA LEU A 305 -11.80 -2.59 -12.39
C LEU A 305 -13.24 -3.11 -12.51
N MET A 306 -13.46 -4.37 -12.12
CA MET A 306 -14.80 -4.88 -11.81
C MET A 306 -15.31 -4.25 -10.53
N PRO A 307 -16.61 -3.96 -10.42
CA PRO A 307 -17.21 -3.54 -9.15
C PRO A 307 -16.94 -4.52 -8.02
N ALA A 308 -16.82 -3.99 -6.81
CA ALA A 308 -16.65 -4.80 -5.61
C ALA A 308 -18.01 -5.39 -5.20
N ASP A 309 -18.31 -6.57 -5.70
CA ASP A 309 -19.45 -7.37 -5.28
C ASP A 309 -19.00 -8.59 -4.45
N SER A 310 -19.98 -9.30 -3.87
CA SER A 310 -19.75 -10.53 -3.12
C SER A 310 -19.50 -11.76 -4.01
N ASP A 311 -19.56 -11.58 -5.34
CA ASP A 311 -19.50 -12.70 -6.26
C ASP A 311 -18.09 -13.19 -6.54
N ASP A 312 -17.92 -14.48 -6.48
CA ASP A 312 -16.71 -15.14 -6.88
C ASP A 312 -16.59 -15.29 -8.42
N ALA A 313 -15.41 -15.68 -8.87
CA ALA A 313 -15.12 -15.88 -10.29
C ALA A 313 -16.07 -16.91 -10.96
N PHE A 314 -16.54 -17.91 -10.20
CA PHE A 314 -17.44 -18.92 -10.71
C PHE A 314 -18.83 -18.35 -10.97
N ALA A 315 -19.38 -17.58 -10.03
CA ALA A 315 -20.68 -16.91 -10.19
C ALA A 315 -20.67 -15.95 -11.40
N ARG A 316 -19.59 -15.18 -11.56
CA ARG A 316 -19.38 -14.29 -12.71
C ARG A 316 -19.35 -15.06 -14.04
N ARG A 317 -18.64 -16.20 -14.08
CA ARG A 317 -18.59 -17.10 -15.23
C ARG A 317 -19.98 -17.61 -15.58
N MET A 318 -20.74 -18.10 -14.60
CA MET A 318 -22.09 -18.63 -14.81
C MET A 318 -23.05 -17.58 -15.39
N ARG A 319 -22.90 -16.30 -15.02
CA ARG A 319 -23.72 -15.23 -15.62
C ARG A 319 -23.42 -15.02 -17.11
N ILE A 320 -22.15 -15.04 -17.49
CA ILE A 320 -21.80 -14.94 -18.91
C ILE A 320 -22.39 -16.11 -19.69
N LEU A 321 -22.29 -17.34 -19.17
CA LEU A 321 -22.86 -18.54 -19.82
C LEU A 321 -24.37 -18.44 -19.91
N LYS A 322 -25.06 -18.02 -18.86
CA LYS A 322 -26.51 -17.79 -18.86
C LYS A 322 -26.90 -16.71 -19.89
N TYR A 323 -26.19 -15.60 -19.91
CA TYR A 323 -26.41 -14.52 -20.85
C TYR A 323 -26.30 -14.99 -22.31
N ARG A 324 -25.30 -15.86 -22.60
CA ARG A 324 -25.16 -16.49 -23.90
C ARG A 324 -26.38 -17.39 -24.24
N GLU A 325 -26.86 -18.19 -23.28
CA GLU A 325 -28.02 -19.08 -23.47
C GLU A 325 -29.32 -18.30 -23.74
N GLU A 326 -29.50 -17.16 -23.08
CA GLU A 326 -30.66 -16.28 -23.23
C GLU A 326 -30.60 -15.42 -24.52
N ARG A 327 -29.47 -15.38 -25.22
CA ARG A 327 -29.21 -14.50 -26.37
C ARG A 327 -30.13 -14.73 -27.58
N PRO A 328 -30.53 -15.94 -27.94
CA PRO A 328 -31.49 -16.16 -29.01
C PRO A 328 -32.82 -15.46 -28.75
N ASN A 329 -33.37 -15.56 -27.55
CA ASN A 329 -34.62 -14.91 -27.17
C ASN A 329 -34.50 -13.36 -27.20
N TYR A 330 -33.33 -12.83 -26.85
CA TYR A 330 -33.06 -11.41 -26.95
C TYR A 330 -33.07 -10.92 -28.40
N ARG A 331 -32.51 -11.72 -29.34
CA ARG A 331 -32.52 -11.39 -30.77
C ARG A 331 -33.94 -11.36 -31.36
N GLU A 332 -34.79 -12.28 -30.95
CA GLU A 332 -36.19 -12.35 -31.44
C GLU A 332 -37.05 -11.17 -30.96
N ASN A 333 -36.76 -10.66 -29.76
CA ASN A 333 -37.50 -9.56 -29.13
C ASN A 333 -36.89 -8.17 -29.39
N CYS A 334 -35.70 -8.08 -30.01
CA CYS A 334 -35.06 -6.82 -30.33
C CYS A 334 -35.77 -6.13 -31.52
N PRO A 335 -36.21 -4.86 -31.37
CA PRO A 335 -36.82 -4.11 -32.46
C PRO A 335 -35.79 -3.68 -33.53
N CYS A 336 -34.51 -3.99 -33.38
CA CYS A 336 -33.49 -3.74 -34.39
C CYS A 336 -33.83 -4.48 -35.67
N PRO A 337 -33.72 -3.85 -36.87
CA PRO A 337 -33.83 -4.60 -38.12
C PRO A 337 -32.79 -5.71 -38.07
N ALA A 338 -33.27 -6.95 -38.17
CA ALA A 338 -32.40 -8.10 -38.28
C ALA A 338 -31.46 -7.83 -39.45
N MET A 339 -30.18 -7.62 -39.18
CA MET A 339 -29.16 -7.78 -40.18
C MET A 339 -29.21 -9.29 -40.53
N GLU A 340 -29.93 -9.60 -41.58
CA GLU A 340 -29.89 -10.90 -42.20
C GLU A 340 -28.44 -11.20 -42.53
N ASN A 341 -27.96 -12.32 -42.07
CA ASN A 341 -26.60 -12.82 -42.11
C ASN A 341 -25.71 -12.31 -40.96
N SER A 342 -25.40 -13.22 -40.10
CA SER A 342 -24.56 -12.95 -38.94
C SER A 342 -23.23 -12.38 -39.41
N LEU A 343 -22.79 -11.25 -38.81
CA LEU A 343 -21.41 -10.78 -38.97
C LEU A 343 -20.40 -11.90 -38.76
N ALA A 344 -20.77 -12.94 -38.01
CA ALA A 344 -19.98 -14.15 -37.82
C ALA A 344 -19.74 -14.93 -39.12
N ASP A 345 -20.71 -15.00 -40.04
CA ASP A 345 -20.53 -15.67 -41.31
C ASP A 345 -19.68 -14.84 -42.26
N ASP A 346 -19.88 -13.51 -42.28
CA ASP A 346 -19.00 -12.58 -43.01
C ASP A 346 -17.58 -12.54 -42.41
N ALA A 347 -17.44 -12.56 -41.07
CA ALA A 347 -16.15 -12.59 -40.40
C ALA A 347 -15.39 -13.92 -40.65
N ARG A 348 -16.09 -15.02 -40.91
CA ARG A 348 -15.53 -16.32 -41.26
C ARG A 348 -15.30 -16.48 -42.76
N ALA A 349 -15.79 -15.56 -43.61
CA ALA A 349 -15.62 -15.62 -45.02
C ALA A 349 -14.14 -15.66 -45.42
N GLU A 350 -13.81 -16.53 -46.40
CA GLU A 350 -12.40 -16.70 -46.86
C GLU A 350 -11.79 -15.41 -47.43
N HIS A 351 -12.62 -14.48 -47.88
CA HIS A 351 -12.24 -13.23 -48.52
C HIS A 351 -12.44 -11.99 -47.62
N ALA A 352 -12.75 -12.16 -46.33
CA ALA A 352 -12.89 -11.03 -45.42
C ALA A 352 -11.62 -10.19 -45.39
N ASP A 353 -11.77 -8.90 -45.63
CA ASP A 353 -10.68 -7.93 -45.54
C ASP A 353 -10.38 -7.64 -44.06
N TYR A 354 -9.24 -8.13 -43.59
CA TYR A 354 -8.76 -7.91 -42.24
C TYR A 354 -7.77 -6.74 -42.14
N GLU A 355 -7.61 -5.92 -43.17
CA GLU A 355 -6.65 -4.81 -43.18
C GLU A 355 -6.93 -3.83 -42.01
N PHE A 356 -8.22 -3.57 -41.74
CA PHE A 356 -8.62 -2.72 -40.61
C PHE A 356 -8.31 -3.30 -39.22
N LEU A 357 -7.96 -4.58 -39.11
CA LEU A 357 -7.57 -5.23 -37.86
C LEU A 357 -6.06 -5.20 -37.62
N GLN A 358 -5.27 -4.81 -38.62
CA GLN A 358 -3.82 -4.88 -38.50
C GLN A 358 -3.26 -3.90 -37.45
N ARG A 359 -2.22 -4.38 -36.78
CA ARG A 359 -1.44 -3.63 -35.79
C ARG A 359 0.02 -4.03 -35.89
N THR A 360 0.91 -3.07 -35.62
CA THR A 360 2.35 -3.29 -35.40
C THR A 360 2.65 -3.17 -33.92
N TYR A 361 3.70 -3.87 -33.48
CA TYR A 361 4.20 -3.84 -32.10
C TYR A 361 5.62 -3.26 -32.10
N GLU A 362 5.98 -2.66 -30.98
CA GLU A 362 7.29 -2.04 -30.79
C GLU A 362 8.09 -2.80 -29.73
N ASN A 363 9.37 -2.99 -29.97
CA ASN A 363 10.26 -3.44 -28.90
C ASN A 363 10.48 -2.30 -27.90
N ARG A 364 9.89 -2.44 -26.74
CA ARG A 364 9.96 -1.47 -25.62
C ARG A 364 10.74 -2.03 -24.45
N GLN A 365 11.69 -2.92 -24.74
CA GLN A 365 12.46 -3.62 -23.73
C GLN A 365 13.03 -2.68 -22.67
N ILE A 366 12.78 -3.02 -21.42
CA ILE A 366 13.33 -2.30 -20.28
C ILE A 366 14.80 -2.69 -20.16
N ILE A 367 15.68 -1.76 -20.51
CA ILE A 367 17.11 -1.93 -20.35
C ILE A 367 17.45 -1.64 -18.89
N SER A 368 17.73 -2.68 -18.12
CA SER A 368 18.28 -2.54 -16.78
C SER A 368 19.76 -2.88 -16.81
N VAL A 369 20.59 -2.03 -16.20
CA VAL A 369 21.99 -2.37 -15.98
C VAL A 369 22.04 -3.49 -14.95
N GLU A 370 22.62 -4.63 -15.31
CA GLU A 370 22.86 -5.71 -14.37
C GLU A 370 23.98 -5.32 -13.41
N PRO A 371 23.73 -5.29 -12.10
CA PRO A 371 24.76 -4.99 -11.12
C PRO A 371 25.81 -6.11 -11.05
N THR A 372 27.04 -5.75 -10.69
CA THR A 372 28.09 -6.74 -10.45
C THR A 372 27.81 -7.52 -9.15
N GLU A 373 28.41 -8.72 -9.04
CA GLU A 373 28.28 -9.54 -7.82
C GLU A 373 28.84 -8.82 -6.57
N GLU A 374 29.86 -7.96 -6.74
CA GLU A 374 30.43 -7.14 -5.67
C GLU A 374 29.41 -6.12 -5.17
N GLN A 375 28.75 -5.40 -6.08
CA GLN A 375 27.70 -4.43 -5.73
C GLN A 375 26.52 -5.10 -5.02
N ILE A 376 26.11 -6.30 -5.47
CA ILE A 376 25.05 -7.08 -4.83
C ILE A 376 25.45 -7.46 -3.40
N LYS A 377 26.70 -7.93 -3.19
CA LYS A 377 27.22 -8.26 -1.86
C LYS A 377 27.29 -7.06 -0.93
N GLU A 378 27.66 -5.88 -1.43
CA GLU A 378 27.64 -4.65 -0.64
C GLU A 378 26.24 -4.33 -0.10
N VAL A 379 25.20 -4.43 -0.94
CA VAL A 379 23.81 -4.20 -0.52
C VAL A 379 23.33 -5.29 0.44
N LEU A 380 23.70 -6.54 0.23
CA LEU A 380 23.39 -7.63 1.16
C LEU A 380 24.02 -7.38 2.55
N ALA A 381 25.28 -6.92 2.58
CA ALA A 381 25.98 -6.56 3.82
C ALA A 381 25.27 -5.44 4.60
N MET A 382 24.65 -4.44 3.92
CA MET A 382 23.84 -3.40 4.58
C MET A 382 22.68 -3.97 5.42
N THR A 383 22.28 -5.19 5.14
CA THR A 383 21.21 -5.89 5.87
C THR A 383 21.72 -7.12 6.63
N SER A 384 23.00 -7.07 7.04
CA SER A 384 23.70 -8.09 7.83
C SER A 384 23.69 -9.49 7.18
N LYS A 385 23.87 -9.53 5.85
CA LYS A 385 24.01 -10.77 5.08
C LYS A 385 25.38 -10.82 4.46
N TYR A 386 26.26 -11.59 5.08
CA TYR A 386 27.68 -11.70 4.70
C TYR A 386 28.00 -13.03 4.03
N ALA A 387 27.18 -14.07 4.30
CA ALA A 387 27.32 -15.40 3.74
C ALA A 387 25.98 -15.88 3.13
N PRO A 388 26.00 -16.87 2.22
CA PRO A 388 24.77 -17.42 1.62
C PRO A 388 23.77 -17.96 2.65
N GLU A 389 24.24 -18.45 3.80
CA GLU A 389 23.42 -18.95 4.91
C GLU A 389 22.57 -17.84 5.56
N ASP A 390 22.99 -16.56 5.45
CA ASP A 390 22.27 -15.40 5.97
C ASP A 390 21.09 -15.00 5.05
N GLU A 391 21.07 -15.54 3.83
CA GLU A 391 20.06 -15.24 2.83
C GLU A 391 18.81 -16.10 3.01
N LEU A 392 17.91 -15.67 3.91
CA LEU A 392 16.69 -16.43 4.24
C LEU A 392 15.72 -16.62 3.07
N ASN A 393 15.80 -15.79 2.02
CA ASN A 393 14.93 -15.83 0.85
C ASN A 393 13.41 -15.93 1.20
N CYS A 394 13.02 -15.27 2.29
CA CYS A 394 11.70 -15.46 2.94
C CYS A 394 10.54 -14.76 2.20
N GLY A 395 10.80 -13.93 1.18
CA GLY A 395 9.79 -13.21 0.41
C GLY A 395 9.03 -12.08 1.15
N ALA A 396 9.28 -11.86 2.44
CA ALA A 396 8.51 -10.91 3.27
C ALA A 396 8.61 -9.46 2.77
N CYS A 397 9.73 -9.07 2.18
CA CYS A 397 9.96 -7.75 1.59
C CYS A 397 9.31 -7.57 0.20
N GLY A 398 8.71 -8.63 -0.38
CA GLY A 398 8.06 -8.60 -1.69
C GLY A 398 8.91 -9.10 -2.85
N TYR A 399 10.18 -9.45 -2.64
CA TYR A 399 11.06 -10.09 -3.61
C TYR A 399 11.23 -11.57 -3.28
N ASN A 400 11.43 -12.42 -4.30
CA ASN A 400 11.50 -13.87 -4.11
C ASN A 400 12.82 -14.30 -3.47
N SER A 401 13.90 -13.54 -3.68
CA SER A 401 15.20 -13.79 -3.07
C SER A 401 15.83 -12.53 -2.48
N CYS A 402 16.81 -12.71 -1.59
CA CYS A 402 17.60 -11.61 -1.05
C CYS A 402 18.46 -10.95 -2.14
N LYS A 403 18.93 -11.73 -3.11
CA LYS A 403 19.67 -11.24 -4.28
C LYS A 403 18.79 -10.37 -5.18
N GLU A 404 17.56 -10.80 -5.50
CA GLU A 404 16.61 -9.98 -6.27
C GLU A 404 16.33 -8.64 -5.58
N LYS A 405 16.13 -8.66 -4.26
CA LYS A 405 15.97 -7.42 -3.48
C LYS A 405 17.19 -6.52 -3.58
N ALA A 406 18.41 -7.08 -3.48
CA ALA A 406 19.65 -6.30 -3.58
C ALA A 406 19.79 -5.64 -4.97
N ILE A 407 19.45 -6.37 -6.04
CA ILE A 407 19.39 -5.82 -7.40
C ILE A 407 18.36 -4.67 -7.47
N ALA A 408 17.19 -4.84 -6.90
CA ALA A 408 16.15 -3.81 -6.87
C ALA A 408 16.59 -2.56 -6.10
N VAL A 409 17.36 -2.70 -5.02
CA VAL A 409 17.96 -1.56 -4.30
C VAL A 409 18.93 -0.79 -5.20
N LEU A 410 19.80 -1.48 -5.91
CA LEU A 410 20.74 -0.86 -6.84
C LEU A 410 20.05 -0.15 -8.02
N GLN A 411 18.89 -0.66 -8.43
CA GLN A 411 18.04 -0.04 -9.45
C GLN A 411 17.15 1.09 -8.91
N GLY A 412 17.22 1.44 -7.61
CA GLY A 412 16.39 2.47 -6.99
C GLY A 412 14.91 2.10 -6.82
N MET A 413 14.58 0.81 -6.92
CA MET A 413 13.20 0.29 -6.78
C MET A 413 12.86 -0.12 -5.34
N ALA A 414 13.87 -0.40 -4.52
CA ALA A 414 13.72 -0.88 -3.14
C ALA A 414 14.61 -0.11 -2.18
N ASP A 415 14.24 -0.14 -0.90
CA ASP A 415 15.05 0.38 0.20
C ASP A 415 15.69 -0.79 0.99
N PRO A 416 16.94 -0.69 1.43
CA PRO A 416 17.57 -1.73 2.25
C PRO A 416 16.77 -2.09 3.51
N GLU A 417 16.11 -1.13 4.14
CA GLU A 417 15.32 -1.32 5.36
C GLU A 417 13.99 -2.06 5.16
N MET A 418 13.62 -2.42 3.92
CA MET A 418 12.47 -3.29 3.66
C MET A 418 12.66 -4.73 4.15
N CYS A 419 13.87 -5.13 4.52
CA CYS A 419 14.13 -6.46 5.04
C CYS A 419 13.52 -6.66 6.43
N ILE A 420 12.40 -7.39 6.52
CA ILE A 420 11.68 -7.58 7.77
C ILE A 420 12.53 -8.26 8.85
N PRO A 421 13.25 -9.39 8.58
CA PRO A 421 14.15 -9.97 9.56
C PRO A 421 15.21 -9.00 10.07
N TYR A 422 15.85 -8.24 9.17
CA TYR A 422 16.84 -7.23 9.55
C TYR A 422 16.24 -6.12 10.41
N MET A 423 15.08 -5.57 10.03
CA MET A 423 14.40 -4.53 10.79
C MET A 423 14.01 -5.00 12.19
N ARG A 424 13.55 -6.27 12.30
CA ARG A 424 13.26 -6.88 13.58
C ARG A 424 14.52 -6.97 14.46
N THR A 425 15.61 -7.53 13.94
CA THR A 425 16.89 -7.62 14.67
C THR A 425 17.43 -6.25 15.05
N LYS A 426 17.33 -5.26 14.13
CA LYS A 426 17.75 -3.88 14.40
C LYS A 426 16.92 -3.26 15.53
N ALA A 427 15.59 -3.44 15.52
CA ALA A 427 14.71 -2.93 16.56
C ALA A 427 14.98 -3.61 17.92
N GLU A 428 15.15 -4.94 17.94
CA GLU A 428 15.52 -5.70 19.13
C GLU A 428 16.87 -5.26 19.68
N SER A 429 17.88 -5.07 18.82
CA SER A 429 19.21 -4.59 19.21
C SER A 429 19.17 -3.18 19.78
N MET A 430 18.41 -2.27 19.18
CA MET A 430 18.25 -0.91 19.72
C MET A 430 17.50 -0.90 21.05
N SER A 431 16.45 -1.69 21.17
CA SER A 431 15.72 -1.86 22.43
C SER A 431 16.64 -2.40 23.53
N ASN A 432 17.41 -3.43 23.21
CA ASN A 432 18.41 -4.00 24.13
C ASN A 432 19.50 -2.99 24.51
N LEU A 433 20.00 -2.21 23.53
CA LEU A 433 21.01 -1.18 23.81
C LEU A 433 20.50 -0.12 24.79
N VAL A 434 19.28 0.35 24.63
CA VAL A 434 18.66 1.31 25.54
C VAL A 434 18.40 0.68 26.90
N PHE A 435 17.84 -0.52 26.93
CA PHE A 435 17.47 -1.20 28.17
C PHE A 435 18.71 -1.56 29.03
N PHE A 436 19.73 -2.15 28.41
CA PHE A 436 20.95 -2.57 29.11
C PHE A 436 22.02 -1.47 29.24
N GLY A 437 21.98 -0.45 28.36
CA GLY A 437 22.96 0.64 28.34
C GLY A 437 22.62 1.80 29.28
N THR A 438 21.39 1.90 29.79
CA THR A 438 21.04 2.96 30.73
C THR A 438 21.73 2.77 32.08
N PRO A 439 22.25 3.84 32.69
CA PRO A 439 22.86 3.78 34.05
C PRO A 439 21.81 3.51 35.12
N ASN A 440 20.56 3.84 34.89
CA ASN A 440 19.48 3.63 35.85
C ASN A 440 19.04 2.16 35.84
N GLY A 441 18.67 1.64 37.00
CA GLY A 441 18.01 0.34 37.10
C GLY A 441 16.62 0.40 36.44
N VAL A 442 16.32 -0.56 35.58
CA VAL A 442 15.00 -0.67 34.95
C VAL A 442 14.46 -2.07 35.21
N LEU A 443 13.24 -2.13 35.77
CA LEU A 443 12.49 -3.36 35.94
C LEU A 443 11.20 -3.26 35.13
N VAL A 444 10.78 -4.39 34.56
CA VAL A 444 9.46 -4.56 33.93
C VAL A 444 8.60 -5.37 34.88
N VAL A 445 7.47 -4.81 35.30
CA VAL A 445 6.56 -5.43 36.27
C VAL A 445 5.23 -5.71 35.60
N GLY A 446 4.73 -6.95 35.71
CA GLY A 446 3.43 -7.34 35.19
C GLY A 446 2.26 -6.84 36.04
N SER A 447 1.05 -6.95 35.53
CA SER A 447 -0.18 -6.61 36.27
C SER A 447 -0.43 -7.52 37.48
N ASP A 448 0.26 -8.65 37.57
CA ASP A 448 0.30 -9.55 38.72
C ASP A 448 1.35 -9.13 39.77
N GLU A 449 1.88 -7.91 39.65
CA GLU A 449 2.92 -7.32 40.51
C GLU A 449 4.26 -8.08 40.51
N ARG A 450 4.46 -9.02 39.55
CA ARG A 450 5.72 -9.76 39.43
C ARG A 450 6.69 -9.07 38.49
N ILE A 451 7.98 -9.16 38.87
CA ILE A 451 9.07 -8.69 38.00
C ILE A 451 9.19 -9.66 36.81
N LEU A 452 8.96 -9.15 35.61
CA LEU A 452 9.06 -9.90 34.35
C LEU A 452 10.47 -9.84 33.76
N ASP A 453 11.14 -8.69 33.92
CA ASP A 453 12.49 -8.47 33.41
C ASP A 453 13.21 -7.37 34.16
N MET A 454 14.55 -7.30 34.07
CA MET A 454 15.37 -6.24 34.61
C MET A 454 16.67 -6.08 33.82
N ASN A 455 17.22 -4.86 33.85
CA ASN A 455 18.48 -4.56 33.18
C ASN A 455 19.69 -4.79 34.12
N SER A 456 20.90 -4.77 33.54
CA SER A 456 22.16 -4.96 34.29
C SER A 456 22.45 -3.86 35.33
N SER A 457 21.89 -2.68 35.16
CA SER A 457 22.03 -1.60 36.15
C SER A 457 21.19 -1.88 37.38
N ALA A 458 19.99 -2.46 37.22
CA ALA A 458 19.18 -2.92 38.34
C ALA A 458 19.87 -4.06 39.11
N GLU A 459 20.54 -5.01 38.43
CA GLU A 459 21.34 -6.04 39.09
C GLU A 459 22.42 -5.42 40.00
N ARG A 460 23.09 -4.37 39.53
CA ARG A 460 24.12 -3.66 40.33
C ARG A 460 23.53 -2.92 41.51
N ILE A 461 22.39 -2.23 41.34
CA ILE A 461 21.73 -1.48 42.40
C ILE A 461 21.21 -2.41 43.49
N PHE A 462 20.57 -3.52 43.13
CA PHE A 462 20.02 -4.47 44.09
C PHE A 462 21.05 -5.50 44.61
N GLY A 463 22.23 -5.57 44.01
CA GLY A 463 23.25 -6.56 44.37
C GLY A 463 22.83 -8.02 44.11
N THR A 464 21.84 -8.23 43.26
CA THR A 464 21.22 -9.55 43.03
C THR A 464 21.04 -9.79 41.54
N SER A 465 21.27 -11.03 41.09
CA SER A 465 21.16 -11.38 39.67
C SER A 465 19.70 -11.43 39.18
N ARG A 466 19.50 -11.16 37.90
CA ARG A 466 18.21 -11.23 37.20
C ARG A 466 17.47 -12.53 37.50
N ASN A 467 18.16 -13.67 37.50
CA ASN A 467 17.55 -14.98 37.71
C ASN A 467 16.90 -15.14 39.10
N HIS A 468 17.30 -14.39 40.09
CA HIS A 468 16.73 -14.41 41.44
C HIS A 468 15.53 -13.45 41.58
N LEU A 469 15.54 -12.34 40.87
CA LEU A 469 14.51 -11.31 40.97
C LEU A 469 13.33 -11.55 40.04
N VAL A 470 13.56 -12.05 38.83
CA VAL A 470 12.48 -12.35 37.85
C VAL A 470 11.52 -13.41 38.42
N GLY A 471 10.23 -13.10 38.39
CA GLY A 471 9.15 -13.91 38.93
C GLY A 471 8.81 -13.63 40.40
N THR A 472 9.63 -12.84 41.14
CA THR A 472 9.30 -12.40 42.50
C THR A 472 8.36 -11.19 42.47
N LEU A 473 7.70 -10.90 43.60
CA LEU A 473 6.87 -9.70 43.73
C LEU A 473 7.74 -8.45 43.85
N ALA A 474 7.44 -7.43 43.08
CA ALA A 474 8.16 -6.17 43.11
C ALA A 474 8.05 -5.45 44.47
N SER A 475 6.98 -5.73 45.22
CA SER A 475 6.75 -5.21 46.58
C SER A 475 7.75 -5.71 47.60
N GLN A 476 8.45 -6.80 47.35
CA GLN A 476 9.50 -7.31 48.22
C GLN A 476 10.83 -6.58 48.06
N TRP A 477 10.99 -5.79 47.00
CA TRP A 477 12.28 -5.20 46.62
C TRP A 477 12.30 -3.68 46.59
N ILE A 478 11.29 -3.06 45.93
CA ILE A 478 11.43 -1.65 45.60
C ILE A 478 10.15 -0.82 45.66
N ILE A 479 8.98 -1.42 45.40
CA ILE A 479 7.75 -0.64 45.26
C ILE A 479 6.59 -1.35 45.97
N ASP A 480 5.81 -0.59 46.75
CA ASP A 480 4.68 -1.15 47.45
C ASP A 480 3.49 -1.44 46.50
N SER A 481 2.69 -2.45 46.83
CA SER A 481 1.51 -2.82 46.03
C SER A 481 0.51 -1.67 45.87
N SER A 482 0.46 -0.73 46.84
CA SER A 482 -0.38 0.46 46.75
C SER A 482 0.04 1.40 45.63
N ASP A 483 1.36 1.55 45.40
CA ASP A 483 1.91 2.41 44.35
C ASP A 483 1.72 1.78 42.95
N LEU A 484 1.83 0.45 42.86
CA LEU A 484 1.55 -0.30 41.64
C LEU A 484 0.06 -0.21 41.27
N ARG A 485 -0.87 -0.28 42.23
CA ARG A 485 -2.31 -0.11 41.98
C ARG A 485 -2.65 1.26 41.41
N ARG A 486 -2.01 2.33 41.88
CA ARG A 486 -2.17 3.68 41.33
C ARG A 486 -1.90 3.70 39.83
N VAL A 487 -0.93 2.90 39.36
CA VAL A 487 -0.55 2.83 37.95
C VAL A 487 -1.48 1.89 37.16
N PHE A 488 -1.86 0.75 37.73
CA PHE A 488 -2.68 -0.26 37.02
C PHE A 488 -4.18 -0.03 37.16
N GLU A 489 -4.66 0.38 38.36
CA GLU A 489 -6.09 0.50 38.67
C GLU A 489 -6.57 1.96 38.56
N ASP A 490 -5.83 2.92 39.17
CA ASP A 490 -6.21 4.34 39.20
C ASP A 490 -5.79 5.12 37.95
N ASN A 491 -5.13 4.46 37.01
CA ASN A 491 -4.69 5.03 35.73
C ASN A 491 -3.68 6.21 35.84
N GLU A 492 -2.92 6.32 36.90
CA GLU A 492 -1.83 7.28 36.96
C GLU A 492 -0.76 6.89 35.93
N GLU A 493 -0.35 7.82 35.08
CA GLU A 493 0.64 7.53 34.03
C GLU A 493 2.05 7.46 34.58
N ILE A 494 2.36 8.25 35.61
CA ILE A 494 3.68 8.33 36.20
C ILE A 494 3.53 8.53 37.71
N VAL A 495 4.19 7.67 38.50
CA VAL A 495 4.34 7.81 39.96
C VAL A 495 5.83 7.98 40.29
N ARG A 496 6.19 8.99 41.05
CA ARG A 496 7.57 9.23 41.52
C ARG A 496 7.65 9.16 43.04
N LEU A 497 8.57 8.36 43.53
CA LEU A 497 8.74 8.07 44.96
C LEU A 497 10.23 8.07 45.30
N GLU A 498 10.59 8.72 46.41
CA GLU A 498 11.94 8.60 47.00
C GLU A 498 11.91 7.53 48.09
N LYS A 499 12.81 6.56 48.00
CA LYS A 499 12.92 5.46 48.95
C LYS A 499 14.34 5.29 49.47
N GLU A 500 14.46 5.00 50.75
CA GLU A 500 15.72 4.56 51.36
C GLU A 500 15.76 3.03 51.36
N LEU A 501 16.89 2.49 50.95
CA LEU A 501 17.22 1.07 51.00
C LEU A 501 18.31 0.85 52.05
N PRO A 502 17.96 0.71 53.34
CA PRO A 502 18.94 0.69 54.42
C PRO A 502 19.92 -0.47 54.34
N GLU A 503 19.45 -1.63 53.87
CA GLU A 503 20.27 -2.85 53.71
C GLU A 503 21.38 -2.67 52.67
N LEU A 504 21.19 -1.78 51.71
CA LEU A 504 22.14 -1.47 50.64
C LEU A 504 22.85 -0.14 50.83
N GLY A 505 22.41 0.66 51.83
CA GLY A 505 22.94 2.00 52.10
C GLY A 505 22.68 3.01 50.97
N LEU A 506 21.60 2.84 50.23
CA LEU A 506 21.24 3.63 49.05
C LEU A 506 19.97 4.46 49.29
N ILE A 507 19.96 5.65 48.71
CA ILE A 507 18.75 6.47 48.54
C ILE A 507 18.44 6.45 47.04
N VAL A 508 17.24 6.00 46.67
CA VAL A 508 16.84 5.84 45.27
C VAL A 508 15.60 6.64 44.97
N LEU A 509 15.57 7.20 43.77
CA LEU A 509 14.35 7.75 43.16
C LEU A 509 13.71 6.69 42.28
N VAL A 510 12.53 6.26 42.65
CA VAL A 510 11.73 5.27 41.90
C VAL A 510 10.72 6.02 41.06
N THR A 511 10.77 5.81 39.77
CA THR A 511 9.77 6.33 38.81
C THR A 511 9.04 5.14 38.18
N VAL A 512 7.72 5.09 38.30
CA VAL A 512 6.89 4.05 37.70
C VAL A 512 6.11 4.65 36.56
N VAL A 513 6.22 4.03 35.38
CA VAL A 513 5.54 4.47 34.15
C VAL A 513 4.63 3.37 33.64
N SER A 514 3.37 3.70 33.38
CA SER A 514 2.39 2.76 32.83
C SER A 514 2.60 2.52 31.34
N ALA A 515 2.72 1.27 30.93
CA ALA A 515 2.67 0.81 29.54
C ALA A 515 1.35 0.04 29.31
N LYS A 516 0.25 0.80 29.18
CA LYS A 516 -1.15 0.29 29.17
C LYS A 516 -1.41 -0.75 28.06
N LYS A 517 -0.80 -0.59 26.90
CA LYS A 517 -1.04 -1.51 25.76
C LYS A 517 -0.50 -2.90 26.02
N GLU A 518 0.63 -2.97 26.71
CA GLU A 518 1.34 -4.20 27.01
C GLU A 518 0.94 -4.77 28.37
N ASN A 519 0.11 -4.04 29.15
CA ASN A 519 -0.33 -4.40 30.49
C ASN A 519 0.84 -4.62 31.47
N VAL A 520 1.87 -3.77 31.37
CA VAL A 520 3.05 -3.79 32.22
C VAL A 520 3.37 -2.39 32.75
N ALA A 521 4.12 -2.31 33.86
CA ALA A 521 4.69 -1.08 34.37
C ALA A 521 6.22 -1.12 34.26
N LEU A 522 6.81 0.00 33.84
CA LEU A 522 8.26 0.19 33.89
C LEU A 522 8.62 0.88 35.19
N VAL A 523 9.45 0.23 36.03
CA VAL A 523 9.97 0.77 37.27
C VAL A 523 11.41 1.18 37.02
N ILE A 524 11.68 2.48 37.03
CA ILE A 524 13.00 3.07 36.83
C ILE A 524 13.55 3.46 38.19
N VAL A 525 14.73 2.99 38.52
CA VAL A 525 15.40 3.18 39.80
C VAL A 525 16.70 3.97 39.57
N GLU A 526 16.75 5.16 40.06
CA GLU A 526 17.92 6.04 39.99
C GLU A 526 18.57 6.15 41.35
N ASP A 527 19.87 5.86 41.46
CA ASP A 527 20.65 6.06 42.69
C ASP A 527 20.97 7.56 42.87
N ILE A 528 20.34 8.18 43.85
CA ILE A 528 20.51 9.59 44.19
C ILE A 528 21.30 9.78 45.48
N THR A 529 21.94 8.72 46.01
CA THR A 529 22.66 8.75 47.31
C THR A 529 23.71 9.85 47.36
N SER A 530 24.58 9.91 46.35
CA SER A 530 25.62 10.91 46.26
C SER A 530 25.10 12.34 46.08
N GLN A 531 23.97 12.49 45.43
CA GLN A 531 23.30 13.78 45.25
C GLN A 531 22.73 14.27 46.59
N ARG A 532 22.03 13.39 47.31
CA ARG A 532 21.48 13.70 48.63
C ARG A 532 22.54 13.99 49.65
N GLN A 533 23.64 13.24 49.63
CA GLN A 533 24.80 13.53 50.52
C GLN A 533 25.36 14.93 50.26
N ARG A 534 25.56 15.33 49.02
CA ARG A 534 26.01 16.67 48.64
C ARG A 534 25.04 17.77 49.06
N GLU A 535 23.74 17.52 48.85
CA GLU A 535 22.70 18.47 49.30
C GLU A 535 22.70 18.65 50.80
N THR A 536 22.83 17.56 51.58
CA THR A 536 22.91 17.60 53.04
C THR A 536 24.19 18.31 53.50
N GLU A 537 25.32 18.02 52.86
CA GLU A 537 26.59 18.67 53.15
C GLU A 537 26.54 20.18 52.86
N LEU A 538 25.94 20.56 51.72
CA LEU A 538 25.72 21.98 51.37
C LEU A 538 24.79 22.68 52.37
N GLN A 539 23.75 22.01 52.84
CA GLN A 539 22.84 22.55 53.86
C GLN A 539 23.58 22.73 55.20
N LEU A 540 24.42 21.76 55.57
CA LEU A 540 25.26 21.86 56.81
C LEU A 540 26.23 23.02 56.69
N VAL A 541 26.97 23.14 55.59
CA VAL A 541 27.92 24.24 55.35
C VAL A 541 27.19 25.58 55.34
N ARG A 542 26.00 25.68 54.70
CA ARG A 542 25.19 26.90 54.78
C ARG A 542 24.74 27.21 56.16
N GLY A 543 24.30 26.22 56.96
CA GLY A 543 23.93 26.38 58.35
C GLY A 543 25.10 26.92 59.21
N VAL A 544 26.26 26.26 59.16
CA VAL A 544 27.48 26.67 59.88
C VAL A 544 27.97 28.05 59.43
N THR A 545 27.86 28.37 58.14
CA THR A 545 28.27 29.69 57.61
C THR A 545 27.35 30.80 58.11
N LEU A 546 26.04 30.54 58.15
CA LEU A 546 25.04 31.47 58.69
C LEU A 546 25.27 31.69 60.22
N GLU A 547 25.52 30.62 60.96
CA GLU A 547 25.79 30.69 62.38
C GLU A 547 27.07 31.51 62.69
N ARG A 548 28.17 31.27 61.96
CA ARG A 548 29.40 32.06 62.07
C ARG A 548 29.22 33.51 61.61
N ALA A 549 28.47 33.76 60.57
CA ALA A 549 28.13 35.10 60.10
C ALA A 549 27.34 35.84 61.20
N GLN A 550 26.40 35.16 61.87
CA GLN A 550 25.63 35.69 62.97
C GLN A 550 26.53 36.02 64.15
N GLU A 551 27.48 35.13 64.55
CA GLU A 551 28.44 35.35 65.58
C GLU A 551 29.35 36.58 65.32
N VAL A 552 29.79 36.74 64.07
CA VAL A 552 30.61 37.91 63.66
C VAL A 552 29.78 39.19 63.72
N ILE A 553 28.52 39.15 63.26
CA ILE A 553 27.61 40.29 63.36
C ILE A 553 27.35 40.66 64.83
N ASP A 554 27.09 39.68 65.68
CA ASP A 554 26.85 39.94 67.10
C ASP A 554 28.11 40.49 67.82
N LYS A 555 29.34 40.02 67.51
CA LYS A 555 30.58 40.55 67.94
C LYS A 555 30.83 41.98 67.46
N GLN A 556 30.59 42.24 66.20
CA GLN A 556 30.68 43.58 65.61
C GLN A 556 29.66 44.54 66.23
N MET A 557 28.42 44.07 66.47
CA MET A 557 27.40 44.84 67.15
C MET A 557 27.81 45.17 68.62
N ALA A 558 28.39 44.21 69.34
CA ALA A 558 28.89 44.44 70.72
C ALA A 558 30.03 45.46 70.72
N VAL A 559 30.93 45.41 69.74
CA VAL A 559 32.02 46.40 69.62
C VAL A 559 31.44 47.77 69.19
N ALA A 560 30.50 47.83 68.28
CA ALA A 560 29.80 49.03 67.83
C ALA A 560 29.00 49.66 68.98
N GLN A 561 28.36 48.85 69.84
CA GLN A 561 27.69 49.33 71.05
C GLN A 561 28.67 49.89 72.09
N LYS A 562 29.87 49.29 72.22
CA LYS A 562 30.94 49.83 73.06
C LYS A 562 31.48 51.16 72.53
N ILE A 563 31.66 51.28 71.22
CA ILE A 563 32.10 52.50 70.55
C ILE A 563 31.01 53.58 70.63
N ALA A 564 29.73 53.22 70.45
CA ALA A 564 28.59 54.13 70.54
C ALA A 564 28.32 54.61 71.98
N GLY A 565 28.64 53.79 72.96
CA GLY A 565 28.66 54.22 74.39
C GLY A 565 29.70 55.27 74.66
N LEU A 566 30.74 55.42 73.83
CA LEU A 566 31.78 56.43 73.88
C LEU A 566 31.51 57.64 72.95
N LEU A 567 30.63 57.54 71.97
CA LEU A 567 30.38 58.56 70.96
C LEU A 567 28.87 58.70 70.66
N GLY A 568 28.03 59.00 71.58
CA GLY A 568 26.58 59.11 71.40
C GLY A 568 26.11 59.63 70.02
N GLU A 569 25.42 58.86 69.34
CA GLU A 569 24.68 59.01 68.05
C GLU A 569 25.25 58.22 66.86
N THR A 570 24.70 57.07 66.56
CA THR A 570 24.51 56.57 65.19
C THR A 570 24.14 55.04 65.08
N THR A 571 23.71 54.45 66.19
CA THR A 571 23.56 52.99 66.31
C THR A 571 22.19 52.43 65.81
N ALA A 572 21.20 53.27 65.61
CA ALA A 572 19.84 52.81 65.22
C ALA A 572 19.74 52.44 63.74
N GLU A 573 20.38 53.18 62.84
CA GLU A 573 20.28 52.94 61.38
C GLU A 573 21.05 51.70 60.94
N THR A 574 22.21 51.44 61.51
CA THR A 574 23.02 50.25 61.18
C THR A 574 22.35 48.96 61.63
N LYS A 575 21.62 48.98 62.75
CA LYS A 575 20.86 47.84 63.26
C LYS A 575 19.68 47.49 62.34
N VAL A 576 19.01 48.50 61.80
CA VAL A 576 17.88 48.33 60.86
C VAL A 576 18.38 47.77 59.56
N ILE A 577 19.51 48.20 59.00
CA ILE A 577 20.07 47.71 57.72
C ILE A 577 20.54 46.25 57.85
N LEU A 578 21.26 45.92 58.94
CA LEU A 578 21.72 44.56 59.21
C LEU A 578 20.55 43.56 59.45
N THR A 579 19.53 44.02 60.19
CA THR A 579 18.32 43.19 60.38
C THR A 579 17.56 42.96 59.08
N LYS A 580 17.48 43.93 58.14
CA LYS A 580 16.93 43.76 56.77
C LYS A 580 17.77 42.78 55.96
N LEU A 581 19.10 42.85 55.99
CA LEU A 581 19.99 41.94 55.27
C LEU A 581 19.80 40.48 55.72
N MET A 582 19.67 40.27 57.04
CA MET A 582 19.41 38.96 57.64
C MET A 582 18.05 38.40 57.29
N ARG A 583 17.04 39.25 57.09
CA ARG A 583 15.71 38.84 56.68
C ARG A 583 15.71 38.37 55.24
N VAL A 584 16.39 39.07 54.33
CA VAL A 584 16.56 38.68 52.92
C VAL A 584 17.33 37.35 52.82
N MET A 585 18.40 37.13 53.58
CA MET A 585 19.17 35.89 53.61
C MET A 585 18.37 34.69 54.17
N LYS A 586 17.42 34.95 55.10
CA LYS A 586 16.49 33.91 55.60
C LYS A 586 15.34 33.62 54.68
N GLU A 587 14.86 34.59 53.89
CA GLU A 587 13.77 34.44 52.95
C GLU A 587 14.25 33.72 51.68
N GLU A 588 15.49 33.89 51.21
CA GLU A 588 16.07 33.12 50.10
C GLU A 588 16.34 31.64 50.44
N GLY A 589 16.48 31.30 51.72
CA GLY A 589 16.66 29.91 52.16
C GLY A 589 15.37 29.10 52.29
N ASN A 590 14.20 29.72 52.09
CA ASN A 590 12.90 29.08 52.27
C ASN A 590 12.06 28.97 50.97
N THR A 591 12.64 29.25 49.79
CA THR A 591 11.94 29.20 48.50
C THR A 591 12.24 27.97 47.65
N ASP A 592 12.99 26.98 48.16
CA ASP A 592 13.27 25.73 47.46
C ASP A 592 12.30 24.58 47.83
N GLY A 593 11.10 24.92 48.22
CA GLY A 593 10.07 23.94 48.61
C GLY A 593 8.72 24.16 47.95
N ALA A 594 8.63 24.42 46.63
CA ALA A 594 7.42 24.21 45.81
C ALA A 594 7.66 24.71 44.37
N VAL A 595 8.26 23.91 43.52
CA VAL A 595 8.11 24.07 42.08
C VAL A 595 7.31 22.87 41.57
N SER A 596 6.01 22.95 41.74
CA SER A 596 5.07 22.22 40.90
C SER A 596 5.08 22.90 39.52
N GLY A 597 5.99 22.50 38.66
CA GLY A 597 6.06 22.99 37.27
C GLY A 597 4.99 22.36 36.44
N ASP A 598 3.92 23.11 36.24
CA ASP A 598 2.87 22.84 35.24
C ASP A 598 3.45 23.09 33.84
N TRP A 599 3.96 22.01 33.20
CA TRP A 599 4.38 22.04 31.81
C TRP A 599 3.15 21.80 30.92
N ARG A 600 2.36 22.84 30.67
CA ARG A 600 1.43 22.87 29.56
C ARG A 600 2.22 23.03 28.26
N ARG A 601 2.03 22.09 27.35
CA ARG A 601 2.50 22.21 25.96
C ARG A 601 1.76 23.37 25.28
N PRO A 602 2.44 24.18 24.45
CA PRO A 602 1.75 25.10 23.54
C PRO A 602 1.05 24.27 22.46
N THR A 603 -0.22 24.55 22.28
CA THR A 603 -0.98 24.18 21.10
C THR A 603 -0.52 25.04 19.93
N GLU A 604 0.05 24.43 18.88
CA GLU A 604 -0.17 24.75 17.47
C GLU A 604 0.23 23.55 16.61
#